data_c90d047ac2aac4892aee5bd8e4e6615a
#
_entry.id   c90d047ac2aac4892aee5bd8e4e6615a
#
_cell.length_a   1.000
_cell.length_b   1.000
_cell.length_c   1.000
_cell.angle_alpha   90.00
_cell.angle_beta   90.00
_cell.angle_gamma   90.00
#
_symmetry.space_group_name_H-M   'P 1'
#
loop_
_entity.id
_entity.type
_entity.pdbx_description
1 polymer ?
#
loop_
_entity_poly.entity_id
_entity_poly.type
_entity_poly.pdbx_seq_one_letter_code
_entity_poly.pdbx_strand_id
1 'polypeptide(L)'
;MRVLVVEDDRQIVRTLRTSLQARGYDVLAAGDGTTALGVLRADGVDLVILDLGLPDLDGLEVLTRLRSFAKQPVIVLTVRDSQSEKVAALDRGADDYVIKPFDREELLARMRATLRRVAPADTRQSLLRFGDVEIDLAKKRVTRKGIKVHLTRTEYQLLVAFVTHPGKLLTQRWLLNTIWGPGYLEETNVRVHVGHLRRKLEEDPSNPRLILTEPGLGYRWAED
;
A
#
# COMPACT_ATOMS: atom_id res chain seq x y z
N MET A 1 8.77 -12.52 11.12
CA MET A 1 8.78 -11.47 10.09
C MET A 1 10.08 -10.70 10.20
N ARG A 2 10.75 -10.50 9.08
CA ARG A 2 12.07 -9.86 9.01
C ARG A 2 11.95 -8.44 8.46
N VAL A 3 12.46 -7.46 9.22
CA VAL A 3 12.43 -6.03 8.88
C VAL A 3 13.85 -5.57 8.57
N LEU A 4 14.06 -4.97 7.43
CA LEU A 4 15.31 -4.29 7.10
C LEU A 4 15.19 -2.80 7.45
N VAL A 5 16.06 -2.32 8.32
CA VAL A 5 16.23 -0.90 8.67
C VAL A 5 17.43 -0.37 7.90
N VAL A 6 17.19 0.58 6.99
CA VAL A 6 18.21 1.26 6.19
C VAL A 6 18.34 2.68 6.74
N GLU A 7 19.40 2.91 7.52
CA GLU A 7 19.60 4.14 8.29
C GLU A 7 21.08 4.22 8.69
N ASP A 8 21.72 5.34 8.49
CA ASP A 8 23.13 5.57 8.85
C ASP A 8 23.31 6.01 10.32
N ASP A 9 22.29 6.63 10.92
CA ASP A 9 22.32 6.99 12.35
C ASP A 9 22.20 5.75 13.24
N ARG A 10 23.31 5.39 13.87
CA ARG A 10 23.41 4.24 14.77
C ARG A 10 22.45 4.32 15.96
N GLN A 11 22.09 5.52 16.43
CA GLN A 11 21.19 5.70 17.56
C GLN A 11 19.75 5.38 17.14
N ILE A 12 19.34 5.83 15.97
CA ILE A 12 18.02 5.50 15.39
C ILE A 12 17.94 4.00 15.16
N VAL A 13 18.97 3.39 14.53
CA VAL A 13 19.04 1.94 14.31
C VAL A 13 18.90 1.15 15.60
N ARG A 14 19.63 1.52 16.67
CA ARG A 14 19.53 0.84 17.96
C ARG A 14 18.12 0.94 18.56
N THR A 15 17.54 2.14 18.51
CA THR A 15 16.19 2.40 19.05
C THR A 15 15.15 1.59 18.32
N LEU A 16 15.19 1.57 16.98
CA LEU A 16 14.28 0.79 16.14
C LEU A 16 14.46 -0.70 16.36
N ARG A 17 15.72 -1.19 16.37
CA ARG A 17 16.02 -2.61 16.62
C ARG A 17 15.43 -3.08 17.95
N THR A 18 15.70 -2.38 19.05
CA THR A 18 15.17 -2.73 20.36
C THR A 18 13.64 -2.77 20.37
N SER A 19 13.01 -1.75 19.79
CA SER A 19 11.55 -1.64 19.77
C SER A 19 10.89 -2.71 18.91
N LEU A 20 11.49 -3.07 17.78
CA LEU A 20 10.99 -4.08 16.84
C LEU A 20 11.21 -5.49 17.39
N GLN A 21 12.40 -5.78 17.93
CA GLN A 21 12.72 -7.09 18.53
C GLN A 21 11.82 -7.40 19.72
N ALA A 22 11.53 -6.41 20.57
CA ALA A 22 10.59 -6.55 21.68
C ALA A 22 9.18 -6.97 21.25
N ARG A 23 8.85 -6.79 19.96
CA ARG A 23 7.57 -7.17 19.34
C ARG A 23 7.67 -8.41 18.42
N GLY A 24 8.80 -9.13 18.49
CA GLY A 24 9.00 -10.39 17.77
C GLY A 24 9.42 -10.25 16.31
N TYR A 25 9.85 -9.06 15.86
CA TYR A 25 10.44 -8.88 14.54
C TYR A 25 11.92 -9.29 14.55
N ASP A 26 12.37 -9.97 13.50
CA ASP A 26 13.79 -10.15 13.19
C ASP A 26 14.28 -8.90 12.44
N VAL A 27 15.38 -8.28 12.91
CA VAL A 27 15.81 -6.96 12.43
C VAL A 27 17.19 -7.04 11.79
N LEU A 28 17.24 -6.83 10.49
CA LEU A 28 18.45 -6.55 9.75
C LEU A 28 18.68 -5.03 9.72
N ALA A 29 19.94 -4.60 9.59
CA ALA A 29 20.28 -3.20 9.44
C ALA A 29 21.34 -3.01 8.34
N ALA A 30 21.17 -1.95 7.57
CA ALA A 30 22.14 -1.46 6.61
C ALA A 30 22.36 0.04 6.84
N GLY A 31 23.62 0.48 6.86
CA GLY A 31 23.98 1.88 7.07
C GLY A 31 24.08 2.71 5.79
N ASP A 32 23.84 2.09 4.63
CA ASP A 32 23.96 2.71 3.32
C ASP A 32 23.07 1.99 2.29
N GLY A 33 22.82 2.65 1.17
CA GLY A 33 21.93 2.15 0.12
C GLY A 33 22.46 0.93 -0.62
N THR A 34 23.77 0.87 -0.85
CA THR A 34 24.44 -0.24 -1.56
C THR A 34 24.32 -1.52 -0.77
N THR A 35 24.63 -1.47 0.53
CA THR A 35 24.46 -2.59 1.48
C THR A 35 23.00 -3.03 1.54
N ALA A 36 22.06 -2.09 1.62
CA ALA A 36 20.64 -2.38 1.66
C ALA A 36 20.16 -3.16 0.43
N LEU A 37 20.56 -2.73 -0.77
CA LEU A 37 20.21 -3.42 -2.02
C LEU A 37 20.82 -4.83 -2.10
N GLY A 38 22.01 -5.02 -1.51
CA GLY A 38 22.66 -6.34 -1.39
C GLY A 38 21.86 -7.27 -0.48
N VAL A 39 21.48 -6.82 0.72
CA VAL A 39 20.66 -7.58 1.67
C VAL A 39 19.31 -7.96 1.05
N LEU A 40 18.65 -7.03 0.36
CA LEU A 40 17.36 -7.27 -0.26
C LEU A 40 17.38 -8.35 -1.36
N ARG A 41 18.52 -8.57 -2.01
CA ARG A 41 18.69 -9.63 -3.02
C ARG A 41 18.99 -11.00 -2.41
N ALA A 42 19.65 -11.02 -1.26
CA ALA A 42 20.12 -12.26 -0.62
C ALA A 42 19.15 -12.81 0.43
N ASP A 43 18.47 -11.94 1.17
CA ASP A 43 17.67 -12.27 2.34
C ASP A 43 16.17 -12.09 2.10
N GLY A 44 15.36 -13.00 2.67
CA GLY A 44 13.91 -12.87 2.67
C GLY A 44 13.46 -11.76 3.64
N VAL A 45 13.39 -10.53 3.17
CA VAL A 45 12.90 -9.35 3.90
C VAL A 45 11.39 -9.21 3.69
N ASP A 46 10.63 -8.97 4.77
CA ASP A 46 9.18 -8.80 4.73
C ASP A 46 8.75 -7.33 4.67
N LEU A 47 9.59 -6.41 5.19
CA LEU A 47 9.35 -4.96 5.20
C LEU A 47 10.67 -4.21 5.23
N VAL A 48 10.71 -3.07 4.55
CA VAL A 48 11.85 -2.14 4.56
C VAL A 48 11.44 -0.84 5.23
N ILE A 49 12.27 -0.35 6.15
CA ILE A 49 12.24 1.02 6.66
C ILE A 49 13.44 1.72 6.05
N LEU A 50 13.22 2.74 5.23
CA LEU A 50 14.24 3.37 4.39
C LEU A 50 14.39 4.85 4.72
N ASP A 51 15.55 5.27 5.21
CA ASP A 51 15.91 6.67 5.24
C ASP A 51 16.25 7.20 3.84
N LEU A 52 15.86 8.44 3.56
CA LEU A 52 16.22 9.12 2.32
C LEU A 52 17.61 9.78 2.38
N GLY A 53 18.10 10.08 3.56
CA GLY A 53 19.37 10.78 3.79
C GLY A 53 20.58 9.86 3.92
N LEU A 54 20.73 8.85 3.04
CA LEU A 54 21.83 7.91 3.11
C LEU A 54 23.16 8.52 2.60
N PRO A 55 24.33 8.03 3.09
CA PRO A 55 25.62 8.64 2.77
C PRO A 55 26.14 8.36 1.36
N ASP A 56 25.67 7.28 0.71
CA ASP A 56 26.21 6.81 -0.58
C ASP A 56 25.27 7.02 -1.76
N LEU A 57 23.97 6.85 -1.55
CA LEU A 57 22.91 6.95 -2.57
C LEU A 57 21.73 7.76 -2.04
N ASP A 58 21.10 8.54 -2.91
CA ASP A 58 19.80 9.12 -2.57
C ASP A 58 18.77 8.00 -2.30
N GLY A 59 18.08 8.07 -1.17
CA GLY A 59 17.12 7.04 -0.78
C GLY A 59 15.98 6.86 -1.79
N LEU A 60 15.61 7.90 -2.54
CA LEU A 60 14.66 7.78 -3.66
C LEU A 60 15.24 6.95 -4.82
N GLU A 61 16.55 7.00 -5.03
CA GLU A 61 17.22 6.14 -6.00
C GLU A 61 17.28 4.69 -5.51
N VAL A 62 17.58 4.48 -4.22
CA VAL A 62 17.50 3.15 -3.59
C VAL A 62 16.10 2.56 -3.75
N LEU A 63 15.04 3.34 -3.49
CA LEU A 63 13.65 2.92 -3.67
C LEU A 63 13.36 2.53 -5.11
N THR A 64 13.79 3.33 -6.09
CA THR A 64 13.60 3.05 -7.51
C THR A 64 14.29 1.75 -7.93
N ARG A 65 15.56 1.56 -7.52
CA ARG A 65 16.32 0.34 -7.78
C ARG A 65 15.68 -0.88 -7.10
N LEU A 66 15.22 -0.73 -5.86
CA LEU A 66 14.52 -1.78 -5.13
C LEU A 66 13.28 -2.23 -5.92
N ARG A 67 12.47 -1.31 -6.39
CA ARG A 67 11.23 -1.61 -7.11
C ARG A 67 11.44 -2.33 -8.45
N SER A 68 12.64 -2.28 -9.02
CA SER A 68 12.94 -3.04 -10.24
C SER A 68 13.02 -4.56 -10.04
N PHE A 69 13.23 -5.03 -8.80
CA PHE A 69 13.37 -6.48 -8.52
C PHE A 69 12.60 -6.96 -7.28
N ALA A 70 12.06 -6.06 -6.46
CA ALA A 70 11.48 -6.38 -5.16
C ALA A 70 10.12 -5.72 -4.96
N LYS A 71 9.18 -6.45 -4.34
CA LYS A 71 7.80 -6.00 -4.07
C LYS A 71 7.51 -5.82 -2.58
N GLN A 72 8.50 -6.01 -1.74
CA GLN A 72 8.35 -5.83 -0.29
C GLN A 72 7.86 -4.42 0.03
N PRO A 73 6.98 -4.26 1.02
CA PRO A 73 6.54 -2.94 1.47
C PRO A 73 7.71 -2.10 1.96
N VAL A 74 7.69 -0.81 1.61
CA VAL A 74 8.69 0.17 2.01
C VAL A 74 8.01 1.32 2.73
N ILE A 75 8.46 1.60 3.96
CA ILE A 75 8.12 2.82 4.70
C ILE A 75 9.34 3.73 4.67
N VAL A 76 9.17 4.92 4.13
CA VAL A 76 10.23 5.92 4.03
C VAL A 76 10.31 6.73 5.32
N LEU A 77 11.52 6.91 5.85
CA LEU A 77 11.81 7.90 6.88
C LEU A 77 12.42 9.14 6.22
N THR A 78 12.01 10.34 6.63
CA THR A 78 12.54 11.58 6.07
C THR A 78 12.52 12.71 7.09
N VAL A 79 13.57 13.54 7.10
CA VAL A 79 13.61 14.81 7.85
C VAL A 79 12.90 15.93 7.09
N ARG A 80 12.61 15.72 5.83
CA ARG A 80 12.09 16.74 4.94
C ARG A 80 10.56 16.71 4.94
N ASP A 81 9.97 17.79 5.44
CA ASP A 81 8.51 17.98 5.46
C ASP A 81 7.96 18.56 4.14
N SER A 82 8.75 18.54 3.07
CA SER A 82 8.29 19.05 1.78
C SER A 82 7.25 18.12 1.16
N GLN A 83 6.13 18.67 0.79
CA GLN A 83 5.04 17.91 0.15
C GLN A 83 5.51 17.26 -1.16
N SER A 84 6.44 17.90 -1.88
CA SER A 84 7.00 17.38 -3.11
C SER A 84 7.79 16.09 -2.93
N GLU A 85 8.55 15.94 -1.84
CA GLU A 85 9.34 14.72 -1.59
C GLU A 85 8.47 13.56 -1.10
N LYS A 86 7.44 13.85 -0.30
CA LYS A 86 6.43 12.84 0.08
C LYS A 86 5.74 12.26 -1.15
N VAL A 87 5.31 13.14 -2.05
CA VAL A 87 4.71 12.74 -3.33
C VAL A 87 5.73 11.94 -4.17
N ALA A 88 6.98 12.41 -4.28
CA ALA A 88 8.00 11.73 -5.04
C ALA A 88 8.32 10.32 -4.49
N ALA A 89 8.35 10.14 -3.17
CA ALA A 89 8.55 8.83 -2.55
C ALA A 89 7.38 7.87 -2.86
N LEU A 90 6.14 8.35 -2.70
CA LEU A 90 4.94 7.55 -2.99
C LEU A 90 4.83 7.20 -4.49
N ASP A 91 5.12 8.15 -5.38
CA ASP A 91 5.12 7.93 -6.84
C ASP A 91 6.19 6.92 -7.29
N ARG A 92 7.32 6.82 -6.55
CA ARG A 92 8.37 5.82 -6.77
C ARG A 92 8.09 4.48 -6.08
N GLY A 93 6.92 4.35 -5.44
CA GLY A 93 6.44 3.09 -4.90
C GLY A 93 6.71 2.88 -3.42
N ALA A 94 6.95 3.91 -2.62
CA ALA A 94 6.84 3.80 -1.17
C ALA A 94 5.38 3.49 -0.77
N ASP A 95 5.19 2.62 0.21
CA ASP A 95 3.85 2.25 0.70
C ASP A 95 3.34 3.21 1.77
N ASP A 96 4.26 3.85 2.50
CA ASP A 96 3.98 4.89 3.49
C ASP A 96 5.24 5.72 3.74
N TYR A 97 5.11 6.83 4.47
CA TYR A 97 6.23 7.65 4.91
C TYR A 97 6.03 8.13 6.35
N VAL A 98 7.13 8.42 7.04
CA VAL A 98 7.15 8.96 8.40
C VAL A 98 8.18 10.08 8.48
N ILE A 99 7.80 11.18 9.09
CA ILE A 99 8.66 12.36 9.24
C ILE A 99 9.50 12.23 10.51
N LYS A 100 10.80 12.50 10.43
CA LYS A 100 11.70 12.62 11.58
C LYS A 100 11.60 14.04 12.20
N PRO A 101 11.56 14.18 13.53
CA PRO A 101 11.51 13.12 14.54
C PRO A 101 10.12 12.46 14.61
N PHE A 102 10.08 11.14 14.79
CA PHE A 102 8.85 10.38 14.82
C PHE A 102 8.57 9.71 16.16
N ASP A 103 7.31 9.51 16.45
CA ASP A 103 6.89 8.67 17.58
C ASP A 103 7.02 7.19 17.19
N ARG A 104 7.54 6.38 18.13
CA ARG A 104 7.75 4.95 17.92
C ARG A 104 6.44 4.20 17.71
N GLU A 105 5.40 4.55 18.45
CA GLU A 105 4.10 3.89 18.31
C GLU A 105 3.42 4.25 16.99
N GLU A 106 3.63 5.48 16.50
CA GLU A 106 3.19 5.88 15.16
C GLU A 106 3.86 5.01 14.08
N LEU A 107 5.19 4.88 14.10
CA LEU A 107 5.90 4.06 13.13
C LEU A 107 5.42 2.60 13.18
N LEU A 108 5.25 2.04 14.38
CA LEU A 108 4.77 0.68 14.56
C LEU A 108 3.33 0.49 14.09
N ALA A 109 2.47 1.49 14.29
CA ALA A 109 1.10 1.45 13.77
C ALA A 109 1.09 1.44 12.24
N ARG A 110 1.92 2.29 11.60
CA ARG A 110 2.10 2.33 10.14
C ARG A 110 2.68 1.03 9.59
N MET A 111 3.67 0.45 10.27
CA MET A 111 4.22 -0.87 9.92
C MET A 111 3.14 -1.95 9.92
N ARG A 112 2.35 -2.03 11.01
CA ARG A 112 1.25 -3.00 11.09
C ARG A 112 0.22 -2.80 9.97
N ALA A 113 -0.13 -1.55 9.67
CA ALA A 113 -1.05 -1.22 8.58
C ALA A 113 -0.49 -1.64 7.21
N THR A 114 0.79 -1.36 6.96
CA THR A 114 1.48 -1.70 5.72
C THR A 114 1.63 -3.21 5.56
N LEU A 115 2.07 -3.92 6.59
CA LEU A 115 2.20 -5.38 6.59
C LEU A 115 0.86 -6.10 6.41
N ARG A 116 -0.22 -5.59 6.99
CA ARG A 116 -1.56 -6.14 6.82
C ARG A 116 -2.02 -6.09 5.35
N ARG A 117 -1.56 -5.09 4.59
CA ARG A 117 -1.88 -4.95 3.15
C ARG A 117 -1.13 -5.96 2.27
N VAL A 118 0.06 -6.40 2.71
CA VAL A 118 0.96 -7.26 1.93
C VAL A 118 0.93 -8.72 2.40
N ALA A 119 0.53 -8.96 3.65
CA ALA A 119 0.32 -10.32 4.13
C ALA A 119 -0.61 -11.06 3.16
N PRO A 120 -0.25 -12.28 2.69
CA PRO A 120 -1.23 -13.14 2.05
C PRO A 120 -2.41 -13.19 3.02
N ALA A 121 -3.58 -12.78 2.54
CA ALA A 121 -4.78 -12.71 3.36
C ALA A 121 -4.86 -14.01 4.17
N ASP A 122 -4.67 -13.91 5.48
CA ASP A 122 -4.92 -15.02 6.38
C ASP A 122 -6.28 -15.56 5.98
N THR A 123 -6.39 -16.86 5.76
CA THR A 123 -7.57 -17.51 5.16
C THR A 123 -8.85 -17.15 5.92
N ARG A 124 -8.73 -16.59 7.13
CA ARG A 124 -9.83 -16.08 7.95
C ARG A 124 -10.23 -14.62 7.65
N GLN A 125 -9.35 -13.82 6.99
CA GLN A 125 -9.63 -12.43 6.57
C GLN A 125 -9.80 -12.29 5.05
N SER A 126 -9.76 -13.38 4.30
CA SER A 126 -9.99 -13.33 2.85
C SER A 126 -11.44 -13.07 2.47
N LEU A 127 -12.38 -13.28 3.40
CA LEU A 127 -13.80 -13.06 3.20
C LEU A 127 -14.21 -11.71 3.82
N LEU A 128 -14.42 -10.74 2.96
CA LEU A 128 -14.92 -9.42 3.33
C LEU A 128 -16.44 -9.38 3.11
N ARG A 129 -17.17 -8.73 4.02
CA ARG A 129 -18.61 -8.58 3.94
C ARG A 129 -19.01 -7.13 4.07
N PHE A 130 -19.80 -6.66 3.12
CA PHE A 130 -20.33 -5.30 3.07
C PHE A 130 -21.83 -5.39 2.73
N GLY A 131 -22.66 -5.37 3.75
CA GLY A 131 -24.08 -5.63 3.59
C GLY A 131 -24.34 -6.96 2.88
N ASP A 132 -24.97 -6.92 1.71
CA ASP A 132 -25.31 -8.10 0.89
C ASP A 132 -24.15 -8.60 0.00
N VAL A 133 -23.00 -7.90 -0.01
CA VAL A 133 -21.85 -8.22 -0.85
C VAL A 133 -20.81 -8.98 -0.02
N GLU A 134 -20.43 -10.16 -0.50
CA GLU A 134 -19.32 -10.94 0.06
C GLU A 134 -18.21 -11.06 -0.98
N ILE A 135 -16.97 -10.80 -0.56
CA ILE A 135 -15.78 -10.82 -1.41
C ILE A 135 -14.76 -11.78 -0.80
N ASP A 136 -14.55 -12.91 -1.45
CA ASP A 136 -13.50 -13.88 -1.10
C ASP A 136 -12.27 -13.59 -1.97
N LEU A 137 -11.31 -12.88 -1.40
CA LEU A 137 -10.08 -12.47 -2.09
C LEU A 137 -9.20 -13.68 -2.44
N ALA A 138 -9.17 -14.71 -1.59
CA ALA A 138 -8.37 -15.91 -1.83
C ALA A 138 -8.91 -16.71 -3.02
N LYS A 139 -10.24 -16.87 -3.11
CA LYS A 139 -10.90 -17.58 -4.21
C LYS A 139 -11.23 -16.69 -5.39
N LYS A 140 -10.92 -15.39 -5.32
CA LYS A 140 -11.30 -14.37 -6.32
C LYS A 140 -12.79 -14.43 -6.67
N ARG A 141 -13.64 -14.62 -5.64
CA ARG A 141 -15.07 -14.80 -5.79
C ARG A 141 -15.81 -13.66 -5.13
N VAL A 142 -16.78 -13.12 -5.84
CA VAL A 142 -17.68 -12.08 -5.36
C VAL A 142 -19.11 -12.61 -5.45
N THR A 143 -19.87 -12.43 -4.38
CA THR A 143 -21.30 -12.75 -4.37
C THR A 143 -22.08 -11.55 -3.86
N ARG A 144 -23.31 -11.41 -4.31
CA ARG A 144 -24.28 -10.46 -3.80
C ARG A 144 -25.60 -11.18 -3.53
N LYS A 145 -26.13 -11.07 -2.32
CA LYS A 145 -27.32 -11.83 -1.86
C LYS A 145 -27.13 -13.34 -2.12
N GLY A 146 -25.90 -13.86 -1.92
CA GLY A 146 -25.54 -15.25 -2.16
C GLY A 146 -25.37 -15.64 -3.65
N ILE A 147 -25.70 -14.76 -4.59
CA ILE A 147 -25.55 -15.01 -6.04
C ILE A 147 -24.19 -14.55 -6.51
N LYS A 148 -23.51 -15.40 -7.29
CA LYS A 148 -22.18 -15.08 -7.85
C LYS A 148 -22.25 -13.88 -8.79
N VAL A 149 -21.42 -12.88 -8.56
CA VAL A 149 -21.24 -11.72 -9.44
C VAL A 149 -20.05 -11.94 -10.36
N HIS A 150 -20.30 -11.87 -11.68
CA HIS A 150 -19.24 -11.96 -12.67
C HIS A 150 -18.61 -10.59 -12.90
N LEU A 151 -17.31 -10.50 -12.57
CA LEU A 151 -16.49 -9.32 -12.80
C LEU A 151 -15.48 -9.61 -13.92
N THR A 152 -15.26 -8.64 -14.78
CA THR A 152 -14.11 -8.65 -15.70
C THR A 152 -12.80 -8.52 -14.89
N ARG A 153 -11.66 -8.77 -15.54
CA ARG A 153 -10.35 -8.62 -14.90
C ARG A 153 -10.15 -7.21 -14.31
N THR A 154 -10.48 -6.19 -15.10
CA THR A 154 -10.34 -4.78 -14.72
C THR A 154 -11.27 -4.40 -13.56
N GLU A 155 -12.55 -4.82 -13.62
CA GLU A 155 -13.50 -4.60 -12.53
C GLU A 155 -13.05 -5.28 -11.23
N TYR A 156 -12.52 -6.50 -11.32
CA TYR A 156 -11.99 -7.20 -10.14
C TYR A 156 -10.77 -6.49 -9.57
N GLN A 157 -9.84 -6.01 -10.41
CA GLN A 157 -8.67 -5.26 -9.94
C GLN A 157 -9.08 -3.94 -9.26
N LEU A 158 -10.05 -3.21 -9.82
CA LEU A 158 -10.62 -2.02 -9.20
C LEU A 158 -11.28 -2.35 -7.85
N LEU A 159 -12.09 -3.41 -7.80
CA LEU A 159 -12.72 -3.84 -6.55
C LEU A 159 -11.67 -4.14 -5.48
N VAL A 160 -10.62 -4.89 -5.82
CA VAL A 160 -9.51 -5.19 -4.90
C VAL A 160 -8.84 -3.90 -4.43
N ALA A 161 -8.56 -2.95 -5.34
CA ALA A 161 -7.98 -1.66 -4.98
C ALA A 161 -8.86 -0.91 -3.95
N PHE A 162 -10.16 -0.92 -4.12
CA PHE A 162 -11.09 -0.30 -3.18
C PHE A 162 -11.11 -0.98 -1.81
N VAL A 163 -11.37 -2.29 -1.78
CA VAL A 163 -11.59 -3.01 -0.50
C VAL A 163 -10.30 -3.22 0.31
N THR A 164 -9.14 -3.07 -0.32
CA THR A 164 -7.86 -3.07 0.38
C THR A 164 -7.46 -1.70 0.93
N HIS A 165 -8.21 -0.65 0.58
CA HIS A 165 -8.00 0.72 1.05
C HIS A 165 -9.30 1.34 1.58
N PRO A 166 -9.99 0.70 2.55
CA PRO A 166 -11.27 1.20 3.06
C PRO A 166 -11.11 2.60 3.64
N GLY A 167 -12.10 3.46 3.42
CA GLY A 167 -12.12 4.85 3.88
C GLY A 167 -11.13 5.80 3.21
N LYS A 168 -10.17 5.31 2.43
CA LYS A 168 -9.20 6.17 1.75
C LYS A 168 -9.72 6.72 0.44
N LEU A 169 -9.39 7.99 0.19
CA LEU A 169 -9.58 8.60 -1.12
C LEU A 169 -8.58 7.99 -2.11
N LEU A 170 -9.08 7.31 -3.13
CA LEU A 170 -8.29 6.84 -4.26
C LEU A 170 -8.49 7.80 -5.43
N THR A 171 -7.45 8.55 -5.77
CA THR A 171 -7.53 9.52 -6.87
C THR A 171 -7.68 8.81 -8.21
N GLN A 172 -8.28 9.48 -9.19
CA GLN A 172 -8.40 8.92 -10.55
C GLN A 172 -7.03 8.53 -11.11
N ARG A 173 -6.04 9.39 -10.93
CA ARG A 173 -4.66 9.14 -11.39
C ARG A 173 -4.03 7.93 -10.72
N TRP A 174 -4.22 7.78 -9.41
CA TRP A 174 -3.72 6.60 -8.69
C TRP A 174 -4.38 5.31 -9.19
N LEU A 175 -5.69 5.31 -9.39
CA LEU A 175 -6.42 4.16 -9.93
C LEU A 175 -5.96 3.80 -11.34
N LEU A 176 -5.78 4.80 -12.22
CA LEU A 176 -5.25 4.58 -13.58
C LEU A 176 -3.88 3.91 -13.54
N ASN A 177 -2.93 4.48 -12.80
CA ASN A 177 -1.58 3.94 -12.71
C ASN A 177 -1.56 2.53 -12.12
N THR A 178 -2.40 2.27 -11.11
CA THR A 178 -2.45 0.97 -10.42
C THR A 178 -3.05 -0.13 -11.29
N ILE A 179 -4.06 0.17 -12.08
CA ILE A 179 -4.83 -0.83 -12.85
C ILE A 179 -4.33 -0.98 -14.28
N TRP A 180 -4.00 0.13 -14.95
CA TRP A 180 -3.57 0.13 -16.37
C TRP A 180 -2.09 0.38 -16.57
N GLY A 181 -1.38 0.84 -15.54
CA GLY A 181 0.05 1.11 -15.58
C GLY A 181 0.40 2.58 -15.80
N PRO A 182 1.70 2.94 -15.55
CA PRO A 182 2.17 4.31 -15.68
C PRO A 182 2.06 4.79 -17.14
N GLY A 183 1.64 6.05 -17.31
CA GLY A 183 1.50 6.68 -18.63
C GLY A 183 0.11 6.54 -19.27
N TYR A 184 -0.81 5.82 -18.66
CA TYR A 184 -2.18 5.76 -19.13
C TYR A 184 -2.95 7.04 -18.73
N LEU A 185 -3.50 7.79 -19.70
CA LEU A 185 -4.07 9.12 -19.46
C LEU A 185 -5.60 9.19 -19.62
N GLU A 186 -6.26 8.10 -20.03
CA GLU A 186 -7.71 8.11 -20.27
C GLU A 186 -8.52 7.94 -18.98
N GLU A 187 -8.77 9.04 -18.30
CA GLU A 187 -9.57 9.09 -17.06
C GLU A 187 -11.00 8.55 -17.23
N THR A 188 -11.54 8.60 -18.43
CA THR A 188 -12.87 8.08 -18.78
C THR A 188 -13.03 6.60 -18.41
N ASN A 189 -11.95 5.81 -18.50
CA ASN A 189 -11.98 4.38 -18.22
C ASN A 189 -12.28 4.07 -16.75
N VAL A 190 -11.71 4.81 -15.79
CA VAL A 190 -12.00 4.60 -14.35
C VAL A 190 -13.48 4.82 -14.10
N ARG A 191 -14.06 5.92 -14.61
CA ARG A 191 -15.46 6.27 -14.40
C ARG A 191 -16.40 5.21 -14.97
N VAL A 192 -16.11 4.71 -16.17
CA VAL A 192 -16.91 3.65 -16.81
C VAL A 192 -16.87 2.37 -15.99
N HIS A 193 -15.69 1.92 -15.58
CA HIS A 193 -15.56 0.68 -14.79
C HIS A 193 -16.13 0.80 -13.37
N VAL A 194 -16.03 1.96 -12.74
CA VAL A 194 -16.72 2.24 -11.47
C VAL A 194 -18.23 2.19 -11.67
N GLY A 195 -18.75 2.75 -12.75
CA GLY A 195 -20.17 2.64 -13.11
C GLY A 195 -20.62 1.18 -13.31
N HIS A 196 -19.77 0.33 -13.92
CA HIS A 196 -20.03 -1.10 -14.07
C HIS A 196 -20.05 -1.83 -12.73
N LEU A 197 -19.06 -1.54 -11.85
CA LEU A 197 -18.99 -2.11 -10.50
C LEU A 197 -20.24 -1.74 -9.68
N ARG A 198 -20.64 -0.47 -9.69
CA ARG A 198 -21.86 -0.02 -9.00
C ARG A 198 -23.09 -0.78 -9.46
N ARG A 199 -23.29 -0.95 -10.77
CA ARG A 199 -24.44 -1.73 -11.29
C ARG A 199 -24.46 -3.18 -10.82
N LYS A 200 -23.30 -3.75 -10.50
CA LYS A 200 -23.16 -5.15 -10.06
C LYS A 200 -23.24 -5.30 -8.55
N LEU A 201 -22.74 -4.32 -7.80
CA LEU A 201 -22.54 -4.43 -6.34
C LEU A 201 -23.51 -3.58 -5.52
N GLU A 202 -23.92 -2.41 -6.01
CA GLU A 202 -24.81 -1.51 -5.29
C GLU A 202 -26.29 -1.90 -5.43
N GLU A 203 -27.07 -1.60 -4.42
CA GLU A 203 -28.54 -1.74 -4.51
C GLU A 203 -29.12 -0.71 -5.47
N ASP A 204 -28.70 0.54 -5.32
CA ASP A 204 -28.99 1.65 -6.24
C ASP A 204 -27.67 2.23 -6.78
N PRO A 205 -27.30 1.96 -8.03
CA PRO A 205 -26.08 2.52 -8.63
C PRO A 205 -26.07 4.05 -8.71
N SER A 206 -27.22 4.70 -8.68
CA SER A 206 -27.38 6.17 -8.72
C SER A 206 -27.15 6.80 -7.35
N ASN A 207 -27.39 6.03 -6.28
CA ASN A 207 -27.16 6.43 -4.89
C ASN A 207 -26.24 5.39 -4.20
N PRO A 208 -24.97 5.34 -4.57
CA PRO A 208 -24.05 4.30 -4.13
C PRO A 208 -23.72 4.41 -2.64
N ARG A 209 -23.63 3.26 -1.97
CA ARG A 209 -23.26 3.14 -0.55
C ARG A 209 -21.88 2.52 -0.35
N LEU A 210 -21.38 1.74 -1.29
CA LEU A 210 -20.08 1.07 -1.20
C LEU A 210 -18.98 1.87 -1.86
N ILE A 211 -19.20 2.36 -3.10
CA ILE A 211 -18.20 3.11 -3.86
C ILE A 211 -18.67 4.56 -3.97
N LEU A 212 -18.18 5.40 -3.08
CA LEU A 212 -18.53 6.82 -3.01
C LEU A 212 -17.72 7.63 -4.03
N THR A 213 -18.31 8.70 -4.58
CA THR A 213 -17.59 9.67 -5.43
C THR A 213 -17.18 10.86 -4.60
N GLU A 214 -15.91 11.24 -4.67
CA GLU A 214 -15.38 12.51 -4.17
C GLU A 214 -15.21 13.43 -5.39
N PRO A 215 -16.11 14.42 -5.57
CA PRO A 215 -16.15 15.22 -6.80
C PRO A 215 -14.81 15.91 -7.09
N GLY A 216 -14.32 15.77 -8.32
CA GLY A 216 -13.04 16.35 -8.77
C GLY A 216 -11.78 15.64 -8.26
N LEU A 217 -11.90 14.67 -7.34
CA LEU A 217 -10.76 14.02 -6.69
C LEU A 217 -10.64 12.53 -7.05
N GLY A 218 -11.73 11.77 -6.94
CA GLY A 218 -11.68 10.33 -7.15
C GLY A 218 -12.82 9.58 -6.48
N TYR A 219 -12.48 8.45 -5.87
CA TYR A 219 -13.45 7.54 -5.27
C TYR A 219 -12.95 7.03 -3.91
N ARG A 220 -13.90 6.58 -3.09
CA ARG A 220 -13.64 6.00 -1.77
C ARG A 220 -14.52 4.76 -1.59
N TRP A 221 -13.96 3.71 -1.01
CA TRP A 221 -14.78 2.62 -0.46
C TRP A 221 -15.32 3.06 0.90
N ALA A 222 -16.62 2.88 1.12
CA ALA A 222 -17.24 3.22 2.40
C ALA A 222 -16.59 2.42 3.55
N GLU A 223 -16.44 3.07 4.69
CA GLU A 223 -16.14 2.39 5.96
C GLU A 223 -17.47 1.88 6.54
N ASP A 224 -17.45 0.66 7.12
CA ASP A 224 -18.57 0.12 7.88
C ASP A 224 -18.81 0.89 9.17
#